data_ae47dedb09be5aa5111e178c36b6d86c
#
_entry.id   ae47dedb09be5aa5111e178c36b6d86c
#
_cell.length_a   1.000
_cell.length_b   1.000
_cell.length_c   1.000
_cell.angle_alpha   90.00
_cell.angle_beta   90.00
_cell.angle_gamma   90.00
#
_symmetry.space_group_name_H-M   'P 1'
#
loop_
_entity.id
_entity.type
_entity.pdbx_description
1 polymer ?
#
loop_
_entity_poly.entity_id
_entity_poly.type
_entity_poly.pdbx_seq_one_letter_code
_entity_poly.pdbx_strand_id
1 'polypeptide(L)'
;MRRTDARLAGQETDGWHYADLPEDGQAWRDTLGHLDEDACGKFGRGFAECPAAEQQAVIQAVQDLGSGDWHGLSASRVWSLWTRYTCTAFYSHPAAWDEIGFPGPAYPRGYENAGVGKREPFEVADVSPGADPVRGAS
;
A
#
# COMPACT_ATOMS: atom_id res chain seq x y z
N MET A 1 -3.22 -10.03 -0.49
CA MET A 1 -2.37 -10.63 -1.51
C MET A 1 -3.19 -11.17 -2.70
N ARG A 2 -4.07 -12.18 -2.57
CA ARG A 2 -4.84 -12.75 -3.70
C ARG A 2 -5.62 -11.75 -4.59
N ARG A 3 -6.10 -10.63 -4.04
CA ARG A 3 -6.87 -9.63 -4.79
C ARG A 3 -6.00 -8.78 -5.71
N THR A 4 -4.82 -8.39 -5.25
CA THR A 4 -3.82 -7.67 -6.06
C THR A 4 -3.33 -8.56 -7.20
N ASP A 5 -3.01 -9.82 -6.89
CA ASP A 5 -2.54 -10.79 -7.89
C ASP A 5 -3.59 -11.02 -8.99
N ALA A 6 -4.89 -11.15 -8.62
CA ALA A 6 -5.96 -11.34 -9.59
C ALA A 6 -6.15 -10.11 -10.51
N ARG A 7 -6.05 -8.89 -9.96
CA ARG A 7 -6.14 -7.66 -10.75
C ARG A 7 -4.97 -7.52 -11.72
N LEU A 8 -3.74 -7.77 -11.25
CA LEU A 8 -2.55 -7.73 -12.08
C LEU A 8 -2.57 -8.79 -13.19
N ALA A 9 -3.07 -9.99 -12.89
CA ALA A 9 -3.24 -11.06 -13.89
C ALA A 9 -4.31 -10.70 -14.93
N GLY A 10 -5.37 -9.99 -14.53
CA GLY A 10 -6.43 -9.49 -15.41
C GLY A 10 -6.09 -8.20 -16.16
N GLN A 11 -4.87 -7.67 -15.97
CA GLN A 11 -4.46 -6.34 -16.48
C GLN A 11 -5.40 -5.20 -16.03
N GLU A 12 -6.07 -5.38 -14.89
CA GLU A 12 -6.90 -4.35 -14.30
C GLU A 12 -6.01 -3.34 -13.58
N THR A 13 -5.99 -2.10 -14.08
CA THR A 13 -5.30 -0.99 -13.43
C THR A 13 -6.27 -0.22 -12.52
N ASP A 14 -5.74 0.66 -11.69
CA ASP A 14 -6.54 1.61 -10.90
C ASP A 14 -6.88 2.89 -11.69
N GLY A 15 -6.62 2.88 -13.00
CA GLY A 15 -6.84 4.01 -13.91
C GLY A 15 -5.72 5.04 -13.91
N TRP A 16 -4.65 4.82 -13.14
CA TRP A 16 -3.48 5.67 -13.13
C TRP A 16 -2.23 4.90 -13.58
N HIS A 17 -1.49 5.48 -14.50
CA HIS A 17 -0.25 4.91 -15.03
C HIS A 17 0.80 5.99 -15.22
N TYR A 18 2.03 5.70 -14.86
CA TYR A 18 3.18 6.56 -15.16
C TYR A 18 3.77 6.16 -16.51
N ALA A 19 3.88 7.14 -17.43
CA ALA A 19 4.40 6.91 -18.79
C ALA A 19 5.86 6.42 -18.82
N ASP A 20 6.60 6.62 -17.74
CA ASP A 20 7.99 6.22 -17.55
C ASP A 20 8.14 4.87 -16.83
N LEU A 21 7.05 4.17 -16.56
CA LEU A 21 7.04 2.78 -16.08
C LEU A 21 6.41 1.85 -17.13
N PRO A 22 6.79 0.57 -17.15
CA PRO A 22 6.02 -0.46 -17.85
C PRO A 22 4.58 -0.55 -17.32
N GLU A 23 3.71 -1.24 -18.06
CA GLU A 23 2.38 -1.60 -17.57
C GLU A 23 2.44 -2.21 -16.18
N ASP A 24 1.47 -1.88 -15.31
CA ASP A 24 1.50 -2.20 -13.88
C ASP A 24 1.88 -3.66 -13.59
N GLY A 25 1.30 -4.62 -14.33
CA GLY A 25 1.62 -6.03 -14.15
C GLY A 25 3.06 -6.39 -14.49
N GLN A 26 3.66 -5.73 -15.50
CA GLN A 26 5.07 -5.90 -15.85
C GLN A 26 5.95 -5.18 -14.83
N ALA A 27 5.63 -3.94 -14.48
CA ALA A 27 6.35 -3.17 -13.47
C ALA A 27 6.43 -3.90 -12.12
N TRP A 28 5.36 -4.58 -11.71
CA TRP A 28 5.39 -5.42 -10.51
C TRP A 28 6.35 -6.61 -10.63
N ARG A 29 6.33 -7.33 -11.76
CA ARG A 29 7.26 -8.45 -11.97
C ARG A 29 8.71 -8.00 -11.98
N ASP A 30 9.00 -6.93 -12.69
CA ASP A 30 10.36 -6.39 -12.80
C ASP A 30 10.86 -5.91 -11.43
N THR A 31 10.05 -5.12 -10.71
CA THR A 31 10.45 -4.60 -9.41
C THR A 31 10.59 -5.67 -8.34
N LEU A 32 9.78 -6.73 -8.36
CA LEU A 32 9.96 -7.87 -7.46
C LEU A 32 11.26 -8.64 -7.79
N GLY A 33 11.60 -8.79 -9.08
CA GLY A 33 12.86 -9.37 -9.51
C GLY A 33 14.06 -8.56 -9.02
N HIS A 34 14.01 -7.24 -9.14
CA HIS A 34 15.07 -6.35 -8.66
C HIS A 34 15.20 -6.36 -7.12
N LEU A 35 14.09 -6.51 -6.38
CA LEU A 35 14.17 -6.71 -4.92
C LEU A 35 14.90 -8.02 -4.57
N ASP A 36 14.67 -9.10 -5.34
CA ASP A 36 15.40 -10.35 -5.16
C ASP A 36 16.90 -10.19 -5.48
N GLU A 37 17.25 -9.48 -6.56
CA GLU A 37 18.64 -9.19 -6.92
C GLU A 37 19.35 -8.38 -5.81
N ASP A 38 18.72 -7.33 -5.31
CA ASP A 38 19.27 -6.51 -4.23
C ASP A 38 19.43 -7.29 -2.92
N ALA A 39 18.44 -8.12 -2.57
CA ALA A 39 18.50 -8.98 -1.40
C ALA A 39 19.59 -10.03 -1.52
N CYS A 40 19.70 -10.67 -2.68
CA CYS A 40 20.77 -11.63 -2.96
C CYS A 40 22.16 -10.97 -2.89
N GLY A 41 22.31 -9.78 -3.46
CA GLY A 41 23.55 -9.01 -3.41
C GLY A 41 23.95 -8.60 -1.99
N LYS A 42 22.99 -8.24 -1.16
CA LYS A 42 23.22 -7.71 0.19
C LYS A 42 23.29 -8.80 1.28
N PHE A 43 22.43 -9.82 1.16
CA PHE A 43 22.21 -10.82 2.21
C PHE A 43 22.46 -12.26 1.75
N GLY A 44 22.74 -12.49 0.47
CA GLY A 44 23.03 -13.81 -0.09
C GLY A 44 21.82 -14.74 -0.20
N ARG A 45 20.60 -14.18 -0.16
CA ARG A 45 19.33 -14.92 -0.26
C ARG A 45 18.26 -14.06 -0.93
N GLY A 46 17.22 -14.69 -1.50
CA GLY A 46 16.09 -13.98 -2.12
C GLY A 46 15.30 -13.14 -1.12
N PHE A 47 14.64 -12.11 -1.61
CA PHE A 47 13.88 -11.15 -0.77
C PHE A 47 12.83 -11.84 0.12
N ALA A 48 12.10 -12.82 -0.42
CA ALA A 48 11.08 -13.56 0.34
C ALA A 48 11.67 -14.44 1.46
N GLU A 49 12.95 -14.80 1.37
CA GLU A 49 13.68 -15.60 2.36
C GLU A 49 14.32 -14.74 3.46
N CYS A 50 14.38 -13.42 3.25
CA CYS A 50 14.93 -12.49 4.20
C CYS A 50 14.01 -12.33 5.41
N PRO A 51 14.56 -12.22 6.64
CA PRO A 51 13.82 -11.75 7.80
C PRO A 51 13.24 -10.33 7.57
N ALA A 52 12.17 -9.99 8.28
CA ALA A 52 11.47 -8.72 8.11
C ALA A 52 12.38 -7.48 8.17
N ALA A 53 13.37 -7.47 9.05
CA ALA A 53 14.33 -6.38 9.17
C ALA A 53 15.21 -6.21 7.92
N GLU A 54 15.61 -7.32 7.30
CA GLU A 54 16.39 -7.31 6.05
C GLU A 54 15.51 -6.89 4.87
N GLN A 55 14.27 -7.39 4.78
CA GLN A 55 13.30 -6.95 3.79
C GLN A 55 13.04 -5.44 3.89
N GLN A 56 12.83 -4.95 5.10
CA GLN A 56 12.66 -3.51 5.34
C GLN A 56 13.88 -2.71 4.90
N ALA A 57 15.09 -3.21 5.15
CA ALA A 57 16.32 -2.52 4.76
C ALA A 57 16.50 -2.45 3.23
N VAL A 58 16.03 -3.46 2.47
CA VAL A 58 16.05 -3.42 0.99
C VAL A 58 15.01 -2.41 0.48
N ILE A 59 13.78 -2.46 0.99
CA ILE A 59 12.71 -1.53 0.60
C ILE A 59 13.08 -0.08 0.94
N GLN A 60 13.66 0.15 2.13
CA GLN A 60 14.08 1.47 2.57
C GLN A 60 15.17 2.04 1.65
N ALA A 61 16.10 1.21 1.19
CA ALA A 61 17.13 1.65 0.26
C ALA A 61 16.55 2.20 -1.05
N VAL A 62 15.47 1.61 -1.56
CA VAL A 62 14.76 2.12 -2.74
C VAL A 62 14.09 3.47 -2.45
N GLN A 63 13.45 3.61 -1.30
CA GLN A 63 12.84 4.86 -0.87
C GLN A 63 13.88 5.98 -0.72
N ASP A 64 15.04 5.68 -0.17
CA ASP A 64 16.11 6.64 0.09
C ASP A 64 16.75 7.19 -1.20
N LEU A 65 16.61 6.48 -2.33
CA LEU A 65 17.02 6.99 -3.64
C LEU A 65 16.20 8.22 -4.10
N GLY A 66 15.03 8.44 -3.55
CA GLY A 66 14.16 9.58 -3.89
C GLY A 66 13.85 9.63 -5.38
N SER A 67 14.35 10.65 -6.07
CA SER A 67 14.20 10.80 -7.53
C SER A 67 15.29 10.08 -8.35
N GLY A 68 16.17 9.31 -7.70
CA GLY A 68 17.26 8.59 -8.34
C GLY A 68 16.79 7.41 -9.19
N ASP A 69 17.75 6.82 -9.88
CA ASP A 69 17.55 5.59 -10.66
C ASP A 69 17.70 4.35 -9.77
N TRP A 70 16.84 3.35 -10.01
CA TRP A 70 16.89 2.03 -9.42
C TRP A 70 16.69 0.98 -10.51
N HIS A 71 17.73 0.27 -10.89
CA HIS A 71 17.71 -0.73 -11.96
C HIS A 71 17.15 -0.20 -13.31
N GLY A 72 17.43 1.06 -13.65
CA GLY A 72 16.91 1.70 -14.86
C GLY A 72 15.49 2.24 -14.74
N LEU A 73 14.89 2.18 -13.55
CA LEU A 73 13.56 2.72 -13.25
C LEU A 73 13.67 3.92 -12.30
N SER A 74 12.75 4.87 -12.40
CA SER A 74 12.65 5.95 -11.42
C SER A 74 12.22 5.41 -10.06
N ALA A 75 13.09 5.50 -9.03
CA ALA A 75 12.80 4.98 -7.68
C ALA A 75 11.53 5.60 -7.09
N SER A 76 11.28 6.90 -7.31
CA SER A 76 10.06 7.56 -6.84
C SER A 76 8.79 7.00 -7.49
N ARG A 77 8.85 6.60 -8.76
CA ARG A 77 7.71 5.99 -9.46
C ARG A 77 7.46 4.57 -8.99
N VAL A 78 8.53 3.81 -8.80
CA VAL A 78 8.46 2.47 -8.20
C VAL A 78 7.85 2.54 -6.79
N TRP A 79 8.33 3.46 -5.96
CA TRP A 79 7.78 3.69 -4.63
C TRP A 79 6.28 4.04 -4.67
N SER A 80 5.89 4.92 -5.57
CA SER A 80 4.48 5.29 -5.77
C SER A 80 3.63 4.09 -6.23
N LEU A 81 4.13 3.26 -7.14
CA LEU A 81 3.46 2.03 -7.57
C LEU A 81 3.20 1.11 -6.37
N TRP A 82 4.23 0.80 -5.60
CA TRP A 82 4.13 -0.11 -4.46
C TRP A 82 3.18 0.41 -3.38
N THR A 83 3.33 1.68 -2.99
CA THR A 83 2.48 2.27 -1.95
C THR A 83 1.03 2.36 -2.37
N ARG A 84 0.74 2.75 -3.60
CA ARG A 84 -0.62 2.83 -4.15
C ARG A 84 -1.34 1.48 -4.08
N TYR A 85 -0.72 0.41 -4.58
CA TYR A 85 -1.32 -0.92 -4.55
C TYR A 85 -1.40 -1.50 -3.14
N THR A 86 -0.37 -1.30 -2.32
CA THR A 86 -0.35 -1.78 -0.94
C THR A 86 -1.42 -1.09 -0.10
N CYS A 87 -1.55 0.24 -0.19
CA CYS A 87 -2.61 0.98 0.48
C CYS A 87 -4.00 0.53 0.01
N THR A 88 -4.20 0.38 -1.31
CA THR A 88 -5.46 -0.11 -1.84
C THR A 88 -5.81 -1.50 -1.30
N ALA A 89 -4.84 -2.42 -1.27
CA ALA A 89 -5.04 -3.76 -0.74
C ALA A 89 -5.32 -3.76 0.76
N PHE A 90 -4.58 -2.98 1.53
CA PHE A 90 -4.72 -2.86 2.99
C PHE A 90 -6.09 -2.28 3.36
N TYR A 91 -6.42 -1.09 2.87
CA TYR A 91 -7.67 -0.42 3.20
C TYR A 91 -8.93 -1.04 2.58
N SER A 92 -8.79 -1.94 1.62
CA SER A 92 -9.91 -2.74 1.13
C SER A 92 -10.18 -3.99 1.97
N HIS A 93 -9.31 -4.31 2.92
CA HIS A 93 -9.45 -5.52 3.74
C HIS A 93 -10.30 -5.24 5.00
N PRO A 94 -11.32 -6.09 5.29
CA PRO A 94 -12.21 -5.87 6.45
C PRO A 94 -11.48 -5.72 7.79
N ALA A 95 -10.36 -6.43 8.01
CA ALA A 95 -9.58 -6.29 9.23
C ALA A 95 -9.00 -4.88 9.44
N ALA A 96 -8.66 -4.18 8.35
CA ALA A 96 -8.24 -2.78 8.43
C ALA A 96 -9.42 -1.86 8.77
N TRP A 97 -10.62 -2.21 8.36
CA TRP A 97 -11.84 -1.45 8.69
C TRP A 97 -12.14 -1.51 10.18
N ASP A 98 -11.99 -2.69 10.78
CA ASP A 98 -12.16 -2.86 12.23
C ASP A 98 -11.17 -1.99 13.02
N GLU A 99 -9.91 -1.93 12.58
CA GLU A 99 -8.86 -1.15 13.23
C GLU A 99 -9.13 0.36 13.20
N ILE A 100 -9.66 0.88 12.09
CA ILE A 100 -9.98 2.31 11.92
C ILE A 100 -11.42 2.66 12.29
N GLY A 101 -12.22 1.69 12.76
CA GLY A 101 -13.62 1.87 13.11
C GLY A 101 -14.52 2.15 11.89
N PHE A 102 -14.14 1.71 10.70
CA PHE A 102 -14.95 1.89 9.51
C PHE A 102 -15.96 0.74 9.34
N PRO A 103 -17.28 1.02 9.38
CA PRO A 103 -18.31 -0.03 9.35
C PRO A 103 -18.56 -0.62 7.97
N GLY A 104 -17.71 -0.31 7.01
CA GLY A 104 -17.85 -0.72 5.61
C GLY A 104 -18.58 0.32 4.75
N PRO A 105 -18.71 0.04 3.45
CA PRO A 105 -19.41 0.92 2.51
C PRO A 105 -20.86 1.20 2.93
N ALA A 106 -21.31 2.43 2.74
CA ALA A 106 -22.68 2.82 3.05
C ALA A 106 -23.75 2.06 2.23
N TYR A 107 -23.37 1.56 1.05
CA TYR A 107 -24.27 0.77 0.22
C TYR A 107 -24.47 -0.66 0.76
N PRO A 108 -25.70 -1.20 0.83
CA PRO A 108 -26.96 -0.60 0.38
C PRO A 108 -27.66 0.29 1.42
N ARG A 109 -27.07 0.50 2.59
CA ARG A 109 -27.70 1.20 3.72
C ARG A 109 -27.98 2.68 3.46
N GLY A 110 -27.06 3.36 2.73
CA GLY A 110 -27.06 4.80 2.56
C GLY A 110 -26.66 5.55 3.82
N TYR A 111 -26.51 6.87 3.70
CA TYR A 111 -26.33 7.80 4.81
C TYR A 111 -27.62 8.61 5.01
N GLU A 112 -28.20 8.56 6.22
CA GLU A 112 -29.41 9.30 6.57
C GLU A 112 -29.07 10.61 7.30
N ASN A 113 -27.96 10.63 8.04
CA ASN A 113 -27.54 11.74 8.88
C ASN A 113 -26.33 12.49 8.29
N ALA A 114 -26.43 12.94 7.04
CA ALA A 114 -25.36 13.70 6.40
C ALA A 114 -25.15 15.06 7.11
N GLY A 115 -24.02 15.23 7.80
CA GLY A 115 -23.67 16.47 8.45
C GLY A 115 -22.46 16.34 9.38
N VAL A 116 -21.82 17.48 9.66
CA VAL A 116 -20.66 17.52 10.56
C VAL A 116 -21.07 17.09 11.96
N GLY A 117 -20.36 16.14 12.54
CA GLY A 117 -20.63 15.59 13.86
C GLY A 117 -21.91 14.74 13.96
N LYS A 118 -22.56 14.44 12.84
CA LYS A 118 -23.66 13.49 12.76
C LYS A 118 -23.13 12.08 12.54
N ARG A 119 -23.68 11.11 13.23
CA ARG A 119 -23.28 9.71 13.16
C ARG A 119 -24.47 8.85 12.80
N GLU A 120 -24.25 7.89 11.91
CA GLU A 120 -25.25 6.88 11.57
C GLU A 120 -25.36 5.84 12.71
N PRO A 121 -26.53 5.19 12.88
CA PRO A 121 -26.73 4.20 13.93
C PRO A 121 -25.78 2.97 13.83
N PHE A 122 -25.24 2.72 12.63
CA PHE A 122 -24.34 1.61 12.36
C PHE A 122 -22.85 1.99 12.44
N GLU A 123 -22.53 3.28 12.61
CA GLU A 123 -21.16 3.73 12.77
C GLU A 123 -20.69 3.43 14.20
N VAL A 124 -19.51 2.79 14.30
CA VAL A 124 -18.87 2.57 15.58
C VAL A 124 -18.35 3.88 16.17
N ALA A 125 -18.27 3.93 17.49
CA ALA A 125 -17.62 5.05 18.17
C ALA A 125 -16.13 5.10 17.83
N ASP A 126 -15.55 6.30 17.81
CA ASP A 126 -14.12 6.45 17.60
C ASP A 126 -13.34 5.57 18.59
N VAL A 127 -12.43 4.78 18.06
CA VAL A 127 -11.67 3.79 18.82
C VAL A 127 -10.76 4.46 19.85
N SER A 128 -10.35 5.70 19.60
CA SER A 128 -9.47 6.46 20.49
C SER A 128 -9.86 7.95 20.55
N PRO A 129 -11.01 8.29 21.18
CA PRO A 129 -11.48 9.68 21.22
C PRO A 129 -10.55 10.64 21.99
N GLY A 130 -9.55 10.12 22.69
CA GLY A 130 -8.59 10.89 23.48
C GLY A 130 -7.14 10.87 22.97
N ALA A 131 -6.85 10.11 21.94
CA ALA A 131 -5.50 9.95 21.39
C ALA A 131 -5.47 10.40 19.92
N ASP A 132 -5.25 11.68 19.69
CA ASP A 132 -4.91 12.15 18.35
C ASP A 132 -3.42 11.81 18.09
N PRO A 133 -3.12 10.84 17.21
CA PRO A 133 -1.74 10.42 16.95
C PRO A 133 -0.90 11.54 16.33
N VAL A 134 -1.53 12.57 15.76
CA VAL A 134 -0.85 13.72 15.16
C VAL A 134 -0.55 14.79 16.23
N ARG A 135 -1.36 14.91 17.29
CA ARG A 135 -1.18 15.89 18.36
C ARG A 135 -0.43 15.37 19.58
N GLY A 136 -0.22 14.06 19.68
CA GLY A 136 0.51 13.43 20.77
C GLY A 136 2.02 13.39 20.60
N ALA A 137 2.57 13.91 19.52
CA ALA A 137 4.00 13.94 19.20
C ALA A 137 4.60 15.36 19.36
N SER A 138 4.34 16.02 20.49
CA SER A 138 4.99 17.29 20.90
C SER A 138 5.82 17.07 22.15
#